data_48591830c95cfd6b2be0235042c7bf59
#
_entry.id   48591830c95cfd6b2be0235042c7bf59
#
_cell.length_a   1.000
_cell.length_b   1.000
_cell.length_c   1.000
_cell.angle_alpha   90.00
_cell.angle_beta   90.00
_cell.angle_gamma   90.00
#
_symmetry.space_group_name_H-M   'P 1'
#
loop_
_entity.id
_entity.type
_entity.pdbx_description
1 polymer ?
#
loop_
_entity_poly.entity_id
_entity_poly.type
_entity_poly.pdbx_seq_one_letter_code
_entity_poly.pdbx_strand_id
1 'polypeptide(L)'
;MKNNTSLNSSKSRKSKQKWIETGYELFCEEGHEGIQIERLSRITGLNKSGFYHYFGGFDTYFKNLVKEHIRLVDQLVEILPSLKSYDPEFLNLIVANKSVFCFHIQLVRNRRIKLFMETHTLANSKIDKNARILFAQELGLTEELAAKYHDMVRDLFFTRADFKNLNYEFLQALFKEVKEIAELMKEKN
;
A
#
# COMPACT_ATOMS: atom_id res chain seq x y z
N MET A 1 29.20 8.47 -32.59
CA MET A 1 28.79 9.30 -31.43
C MET A 1 27.41 8.99 -30.80
N LYS A 2 26.65 7.98 -31.33
CA LYS A 2 25.27 7.65 -30.78
C LYS A 2 25.24 6.76 -29.53
N ASN A 3 26.34 6.08 -29.14
CA ASN A 3 26.32 5.11 -28.02
C ASN A 3 26.46 5.73 -26.61
N ASN A 4 26.99 6.95 -26.47
CA ASN A 4 27.22 7.57 -25.18
C ASN A 4 25.95 8.19 -24.56
N THR A 5 25.01 8.62 -25.40
CA THR A 5 23.77 9.27 -24.95
C THR A 5 22.76 8.25 -24.36
N SER A 6 22.70 7.03 -24.93
CA SER A 6 21.83 5.95 -24.48
C SER A 6 22.31 5.35 -23.13
N LEU A 7 23.60 5.20 -22.95
CA LEU A 7 24.21 4.72 -21.70
C LEU A 7 24.01 5.71 -20.54
N ASN A 8 24.13 7.01 -20.80
CA ASN A 8 23.90 8.05 -19.78
C ASN A 8 22.41 8.14 -19.38
N SER A 9 21.48 8.02 -20.33
CA SER A 9 20.05 8.02 -20.04
C SER A 9 19.62 6.78 -19.24
N SER A 10 20.18 5.61 -19.53
CA SER A 10 19.93 4.38 -18.77
C SER A 10 20.46 4.46 -17.33
N LYS A 11 21.69 4.98 -17.15
CA LYS A 11 22.27 5.17 -15.81
C LYS A 11 21.51 6.19 -14.99
N SER A 12 21.07 7.29 -15.60
CA SER A 12 20.25 8.32 -14.96
C SER A 12 18.90 7.75 -14.50
N ARG A 13 18.22 6.96 -15.34
CA ARG A 13 16.96 6.31 -15.00
C ARG A 13 17.13 5.33 -13.82
N LYS A 14 18.17 4.50 -13.82
CA LYS A 14 18.47 3.59 -12.72
C LYS A 14 18.73 4.32 -11.41
N SER A 15 19.46 5.44 -11.44
CA SER A 15 19.72 6.25 -10.26
C SER A 15 18.43 6.88 -9.71
N LYS A 16 17.57 7.44 -10.57
CA LYS A 16 16.28 7.99 -10.16
C LYS A 16 15.40 6.90 -9.54
N GLN A 17 15.36 5.73 -10.15
CA GLN A 17 14.56 4.61 -9.64
C GLN A 17 15.04 4.14 -8.27
N LYS A 18 16.35 4.07 -8.05
CA LYS A 18 16.92 3.71 -6.75
C LYS A 18 16.51 4.66 -5.61
N TRP A 19 16.43 5.98 -5.89
CA TRP A 19 15.89 6.94 -4.94
C TRP A 19 14.43 6.63 -4.59
N ILE A 20 13.60 6.29 -5.60
CA ILE A 20 12.17 6.01 -5.42
C ILE A 20 12.01 4.72 -4.61
N GLU A 21 12.70 3.64 -4.97
CA GLU A 21 12.61 2.34 -4.28
C GLU A 21 13.00 2.46 -2.81
N THR A 22 14.17 3.06 -2.53
CA THR A 22 14.62 3.26 -1.15
C THR A 22 13.67 4.14 -0.34
N GLY A 23 13.14 5.20 -0.94
CA GLY A 23 12.17 6.05 -0.24
C GLY A 23 10.83 5.38 -0.05
N TYR A 24 10.43 4.50 -0.96
CA TYR A 24 9.22 3.72 -0.82
C TYR A 24 9.31 2.77 0.39
N GLU A 25 10.44 2.06 0.55
CA GLU A 25 10.71 1.20 1.69
C GLU A 25 10.71 1.98 3.01
N LEU A 26 11.44 3.09 3.07
CA LEU A 26 11.46 3.96 4.26
C LEU A 26 10.08 4.52 4.60
N PHE A 27 9.30 4.92 3.59
CA PHE A 27 7.94 5.39 3.82
C PHE A 27 7.03 4.29 4.38
N CYS A 28 7.17 3.05 3.91
CA CYS A 28 6.43 1.91 4.44
C CYS A 28 6.69 1.70 5.94
N GLU A 29 7.94 1.85 6.36
CA GLU A 29 8.36 1.59 7.74
C GLU A 29 8.04 2.76 8.68
N GLU A 30 8.34 3.98 8.27
CA GLU A 30 8.42 5.15 9.16
C GLU A 30 7.53 6.32 8.72
N GLY A 31 6.86 6.21 7.56
CA GLY A 31 6.05 7.31 7.03
C GLY A 31 6.90 8.43 6.42
N HIS A 32 6.26 9.57 6.18
CA HIS A 32 6.91 10.70 5.51
C HIS A 32 8.00 11.39 6.37
N GLU A 33 7.90 11.33 7.68
CA GLU A 33 8.87 11.93 8.60
C GLU A 33 10.21 11.17 8.59
N GLY A 34 10.17 9.85 8.28
CA GLY A 34 11.38 9.04 8.10
C GLY A 34 12.19 9.36 6.84
N ILE A 35 11.60 10.13 5.91
CA ILE A 35 12.23 10.49 4.64
C ILE A 35 13.13 11.71 4.80
N GLN A 36 14.43 11.47 4.84
CA GLN A 36 15.47 12.51 4.94
C GLN A 36 16.49 12.32 3.81
N ILE A 37 16.89 13.40 3.14
CA ILE A 37 17.80 13.34 1.98
C ILE A 37 19.16 12.74 2.38
N GLU A 38 19.66 13.09 3.54
CA GLU A 38 20.90 12.55 4.09
C GLU A 38 20.85 11.03 4.26
N ARG A 39 19.75 10.55 4.81
CA ARG A 39 19.50 9.13 5.02
C ARG A 39 19.34 8.39 3.70
N LEU A 40 18.53 8.91 2.80
CA LEU A 40 18.37 8.37 1.45
C LEU A 40 19.70 8.31 0.70
N SER A 41 20.51 9.38 0.75
CA SER A 41 21.83 9.45 0.13
C SER A 41 22.76 8.37 0.67
N ARG A 42 22.78 8.17 1.99
CA ARG A 42 23.59 7.16 2.66
C ARG A 42 23.17 5.73 2.26
N ILE A 43 21.88 5.43 2.26
CA ILE A 43 21.36 4.09 1.91
C ILE A 43 21.55 3.80 0.43
N THR A 44 21.25 4.76 -0.44
CA THR A 44 21.39 4.56 -1.89
C THR A 44 22.85 4.60 -2.36
N GLY A 45 23.76 5.20 -1.58
CA GLY A 45 25.13 5.50 -2.04
C GLY A 45 25.20 6.57 -3.13
N LEU A 46 24.10 7.33 -3.34
CA LEU A 46 24.02 8.37 -4.38
C LEU A 46 24.22 9.76 -3.76
N ASN A 47 24.80 10.67 -4.55
CA ASN A 47 25.05 12.03 -4.09
C ASN A 47 23.73 12.84 -3.96
N LYS A 48 23.60 13.66 -2.91
CA LYS A 48 22.46 14.55 -2.66
C LYS A 48 22.15 15.48 -3.83
N SER A 49 23.16 15.95 -4.56
CA SER A 49 22.96 16.75 -5.78
C SER A 49 22.10 16.02 -6.83
N GLY A 50 22.22 14.69 -6.89
CA GLY A 50 21.38 13.84 -7.74
C GLY A 50 19.92 13.87 -7.33
N PHE A 51 19.61 13.89 -6.03
CA PHE A 51 18.23 14.02 -5.55
C PHE A 51 17.59 15.33 -6.05
N TYR A 52 18.29 16.46 -5.84
CA TYR A 52 17.80 17.76 -6.30
C TYR A 52 17.71 17.85 -7.83
N HIS A 53 18.64 17.23 -8.55
CA HIS A 53 18.58 17.15 -10.01
C HIS A 53 17.33 16.39 -10.52
N TYR A 54 16.93 15.29 -9.86
CA TYR A 54 15.79 14.48 -10.30
C TYR A 54 14.44 15.01 -9.80
N PHE A 55 14.41 15.58 -8.60
CA PHE A 55 13.16 15.90 -7.91
C PHE A 55 12.99 17.37 -7.58
N GLY A 56 14.04 18.17 -7.59
CA GLY A 56 14.00 19.56 -7.17
C GLY A 56 13.75 19.76 -5.66
N GLY A 57 13.00 18.85 -5.04
CA GLY A 57 12.64 18.89 -3.62
C GLY A 57 11.66 17.79 -3.22
N PHE A 58 11.23 17.83 -1.96
CA PHE A 58 10.36 16.80 -1.38
C PHE A 58 8.98 16.74 -2.03
N ASP A 59 8.38 17.85 -2.41
CA ASP A 59 7.03 17.86 -3.01
C ASP A 59 6.98 17.00 -4.28
N THR A 60 7.94 17.19 -5.18
CA THR A 60 8.04 16.37 -6.39
C THR A 60 8.45 14.93 -6.07
N TYR A 61 9.30 14.75 -5.06
CA TYR A 61 9.72 13.43 -4.63
C TYR A 61 8.53 12.60 -4.12
N PHE A 62 7.70 13.15 -3.21
CA PHE A 62 6.50 12.49 -2.73
C PHE A 62 5.48 12.22 -3.85
N LYS A 63 5.32 13.13 -4.82
CA LYS A 63 4.52 12.86 -6.02
C LYS A 63 5.03 11.65 -6.81
N ASN A 64 6.34 11.42 -6.88
CA ASN A 64 6.88 10.22 -7.52
C ASN A 64 6.67 8.96 -6.66
N LEU A 65 6.76 9.04 -5.33
CA LEU A 65 6.48 7.92 -4.44
C LEU A 65 5.01 7.47 -4.53
N VAL A 66 4.07 8.41 -4.48
CA VAL A 66 2.64 8.07 -4.60
C VAL A 66 2.28 7.57 -6.00
N LYS A 67 2.95 8.07 -7.05
CA LYS A 67 2.79 7.53 -8.40
C LYS A 67 3.25 6.07 -8.48
N GLU A 68 4.39 5.76 -7.87
CA GLU A 68 4.88 4.38 -7.78
C GLU A 68 3.92 3.50 -6.98
N HIS A 69 3.38 4.01 -5.88
CA HIS A 69 2.36 3.31 -5.09
C HIS A 69 1.13 2.95 -5.93
N ILE A 70 0.57 3.89 -6.67
CA ILE A 70 -0.59 3.61 -7.54
C ILE A 70 -0.24 2.57 -8.61
N ARG A 71 0.96 2.62 -9.20
CA ARG A 71 1.42 1.61 -10.16
C ARG A 71 1.46 0.20 -9.54
N LEU A 72 1.95 0.08 -8.30
CA LEU A 72 1.98 -1.20 -7.57
C LEU A 72 0.57 -1.67 -7.18
N VAL A 73 -0.30 -0.75 -6.79
CA VAL A 73 -1.73 -1.05 -6.54
C VAL A 73 -2.41 -1.54 -7.81
N ASP A 74 -2.16 -0.93 -8.98
CA ASP A 74 -2.72 -1.38 -10.25
C ASP A 74 -2.31 -2.82 -10.57
N GLN A 75 -1.04 -3.18 -10.35
CA GLN A 75 -0.57 -4.56 -10.51
C GLN A 75 -1.26 -5.54 -9.54
N LEU A 76 -1.49 -5.12 -8.31
CA LEU A 76 -2.19 -5.92 -7.32
C LEU A 76 -3.66 -6.12 -7.71
N VAL A 77 -4.32 -5.08 -8.21
CA VAL A 77 -5.74 -5.12 -8.64
C VAL A 77 -5.95 -6.08 -9.81
N GLU A 78 -4.97 -6.26 -10.69
CA GLU A 78 -5.02 -7.24 -11.79
C GLU A 78 -5.12 -8.69 -11.29
N ILE A 79 -4.59 -8.97 -10.10
CA ILE A 79 -4.60 -10.31 -9.49
C ILE A 79 -5.94 -10.59 -8.78
N LEU A 80 -6.57 -9.57 -8.18
CA LEU A 80 -7.75 -9.73 -7.32
C LEU A 80 -8.90 -10.54 -7.94
N PRO A 81 -9.27 -10.40 -9.23
CA PRO A 81 -10.36 -11.17 -9.82
C PRO A 81 -10.08 -12.68 -9.93
N SER A 82 -8.82 -13.10 -9.80
CA SER A 82 -8.43 -14.52 -9.85
C SER A 82 -8.57 -15.23 -8.50
N LEU A 83 -8.71 -14.49 -7.41
CA LEU A 83 -8.83 -15.03 -6.07
C LEU A 83 -10.21 -15.65 -5.86
N LYS A 84 -10.26 -16.76 -5.10
CA LYS A 84 -11.47 -17.54 -4.84
C LYS A 84 -11.94 -17.42 -3.40
N SER A 85 -11.08 -16.96 -2.47
CA SER A 85 -11.41 -16.84 -1.06
C SER A 85 -10.81 -15.56 -0.45
N TYR A 86 -11.47 -15.06 0.60
CA TYR A 86 -10.92 -14.00 1.42
C TYR A 86 -9.79 -14.54 2.31
N ASP A 87 -10.06 -15.62 3.01
CA ASP A 87 -9.07 -16.41 3.76
C ASP A 87 -8.96 -17.82 3.11
N PRO A 88 -7.79 -18.28 2.64
CA PRO A 88 -6.46 -17.67 2.86
C PRO A 88 -5.97 -16.79 1.70
N GLU A 89 -6.62 -16.74 0.52
CA GLU A 89 -5.99 -16.23 -0.70
C GLU A 89 -5.77 -14.72 -0.65
N PHE A 90 -6.78 -13.93 -0.28
CA PHE A 90 -6.63 -12.47 -0.18
C PHE A 90 -5.72 -12.09 0.99
N LEU A 91 -5.80 -12.78 2.14
CA LEU A 91 -4.89 -12.54 3.26
C LEU A 91 -3.42 -12.82 2.88
N ASN A 92 -3.15 -13.89 2.14
CA ASN A 92 -1.82 -14.19 1.62
C ASN A 92 -1.36 -13.15 0.58
N LEU A 93 -2.26 -12.63 -0.26
CA LEU A 93 -1.94 -11.56 -1.19
C LEU A 93 -1.49 -10.29 -0.45
N ILE A 94 -2.14 -9.94 0.66
CA ILE A 94 -1.72 -8.82 1.52
C ILE A 94 -0.30 -9.05 2.05
N VAL A 95 -0.02 -10.23 2.59
CA VAL A 95 1.30 -10.57 3.13
C VAL A 95 2.38 -10.56 2.05
N ALA A 96 2.10 -11.13 0.88
CA ALA A 96 3.03 -11.15 -0.25
C ALA A 96 3.33 -9.74 -0.80
N ASN A 97 2.39 -8.80 -0.62
CA ASN A 97 2.53 -7.40 -1.04
C ASN A 97 2.63 -6.44 0.17
N LYS A 98 3.26 -6.89 1.24
CA LYS A 98 3.37 -6.17 2.52
C LYS A 98 3.77 -4.71 2.37
N SER A 99 4.75 -4.40 1.52
CA SER A 99 5.20 -3.02 1.28
C SER A 99 4.08 -2.13 0.71
N VAL A 100 3.23 -2.65 -0.17
CA VAL A 100 2.09 -1.90 -0.73
C VAL A 100 1.09 -1.57 0.38
N PHE A 101 0.73 -2.53 1.20
CA PHE A 101 -0.22 -2.31 2.29
C PHE A 101 0.37 -1.45 3.42
N CYS A 102 1.65 -1.60 3.76
CA CYS A 102 2.31 -0.72 4.73
C CYS A 102 2.41 0.72 4.23
N PHE A 103 2.73 0.93 2.95
CA PHE A 103 2.68 2.27 2.35
C PHE A 103 1.27 2.86 2.48
N HIS A 104 0.24 2.07 2.18
CA HIS A 104 -1.14 2.48 2.26
C HIS A 104 -1.55 2.85 3.70
N ILE A 105 -1.12 2.09 4.72
CA ILE A 105 -1.29 2.41 6.14
C ILE A 105 -0.68 3.77 6.47
N GLN A 106 0.52 4.07 5.97
CA GLN A 106 1.17 5.36 6.20
C GLN A 106 0.43 6.53 5.52
N LEU A 107 -0.18 6.31 4.36
CA LEU A 107 -1.05 7.32 3.73
C LEU A 107 -2.24 7.67 4.66
N VAL A 108 -2.89 6.66 5.24
CA VAL A 108 -4.02 6.85 6.18
C VAL A 108 -3.58 7.60 7.43
N ARG A 109 -2.45 7.22 8.02
CA ARG A 109 -1.90 7.88 9.22
C ARG A 109 -1.57 9.34 8.97
N ASN A 110 -1.21 9.69 7.75
CA ASN A 110 -0.81 11.03 7.33
C ASN A 110 -1.87 11.72 6.43
N ARG A 111 -3.14 11.33 6.53
CA ARG A 111 -4.26 11.83 5.70
C ARG A 111 -4.53 13.34 5.80
N ARG A 112 -3.92 14.03 6.74
CA ARG A 112 -3.96 15.52 6.80
C ARG A 112 -3.20 16.15 5.63
N ILE A 113 -2.26 15.44 5.02
CA ILE A 113 -1.54 15.86 3.81
C ILE A 113 -2.43 15.51 2.61
N LYS A 114 -2.89 16.54 1.88
CA LYS A 114 -3.84 16.41 0.76
C LYS A 114 -3.41 15.34 -0.25
N LEU A 115 -2.14 15.34 -0.66
CA LEU A 115 -1.58 14.36 -1.60
C LEU A 115 -1.79 12.92 -1.10
N PHE A 116 -1.57 12.67 0.20
CA PHE A 116 -1.68 11.32 0.77
C PHE A 116 -3.13 10.89 0.92
N MET A 117 -4.01 11.82 1.31
CA MET A 117 -5.45 11.55 1.37
C MET A 117 -6.02 11.18 -0.01
N GLU A 118 -5.71 11.97 -1.04
CA GLU A 118 -6.16 11.71 -2.41
C GLU A 118 -5.64 10.37 -2.94
N THR A 119 -4.35 10.07 -2.67
CA THR A 119 -3.73 8.80 -3.06
C THR A 119 -4.39 7.62 -2.35
N HIS A 120 -4.62 7.74 -1.03
CA HIS A 120 -5.33 6.72 -0.25
C HIS A 120 -6.72 6.44 -0.84
N THR A 121 -7.52 7.48 -1.05
CA THR A 121 -8.88 7.35 -1.59
C THR A 121 -8.87 6.63 -2.93
N LEU A 122 -7.97 7.02 -3.84
CA LEU A 122 -7.84 6.38 -5.14
C LEU A 122 -7.42 4.91 -5.04
N ALA A 123 -6.39 4.60 -4.26
CA ALA A 123 -5.89 3.23 -4.09
C ALA A 123 -6.94 2.32 -3.44
N ASN A 124 -7.61 2.83 -2.38
CA ASN A 124 -8.64 2.10 -1.66
C ASN A 124 -9.83 1.75 -2.58
N SER A 125 -10.31 2.71 -3.38
CA SER A 125 -11.43 2.47 -4.30
C SER A 125 -11.15 1.37 -5.33
N LYS A 126 -9.88 1.17 -5.70
CA LYS A 126 -9.46 0.11 -6.64
C LYS A 126 -9.45 -1.27 -5.99
N ILE A 127 -9.03 -1.37 -4.74
CA ILE A 127 -8.90 -2.65 -4.01
C ILE A 127 -10.25 -3.10 -3.46
N ASP A 128 -11.01 -2.19 -2.85
CA ASP A 128 -12.23 -2.47 -2.08
C ASP A 128 -13.28 -3.25 -2.86
N LYS A 129 -13.48 -2.92 -4.13
CA LYS A 129 -14.52 -3.56 -4.94
C LYS A 129 -14.38 -5.09 -4.95
N ASN A 130 -13.18 -5.58 -5.25
CA ASN A 130 -12.93 -7.02 -5.33
C ASN A 130 -12.83 -7.66 -3.94
N ALA A 131 -12.20 -6.98 -2.98
CA ALA A 131 -12.09 -7.45 -1.62
C ALA A 131 -13.46 -7.65 -0.96
N ARG A 132 -14.42 -6.74 -1.18
CA ARG A 132 -15.79 -6.86 -0.67
C ARG A 132 -16.55 -8.03 -1.26
N ILE A 133 -16.35 -8.35 -2.54
CA ILE A 133 -16.97 -9.52 -3.18
C ILE A 133 -16.48 -10.80 -2.50
N LEU A 134 -15.18 -10.96 -2.33
CA LEU A 134 -14.59 -12.12 -1.64
C LEU A 134 -15.08 -12.21 -0.18
N PHE A 135 -15.13 -11.07 0.50
CA PHE A 135 -15.60 -10.98 1.88
C PHE A 135 -17.09 -11.38 2.00
N ALA A 136 -17.93 -10.91 1.10
CA ALA A 136 -19.35 -11.26 1.05
C ALA A 136 -19.55 -12.77 0.84
N GLN A 137 -18.80 -13.35 -0.09
CA GLN A 137 -18.84 -14.78 -0.40
C GLN A 137 -18.41 -15.64 0.80
N GLU A 138 -17.28 -15.28 1.42
CA GLU A 138 -16.72 -16.00 2.56
C GLU A 138 -17.67 -16.02 3.77
N LEU A 139 -18.36 -14.92 4.04
CA LEU A 139 -19.26 -14.78 5.18
C LEU A 139 -20.73 -15.07 4.85
N GLY A 140 -21.08 -15.35 3.58
CA GLY A 140 -22.45 -15.54 3.16
C GLY A 140 -23.35 -14.31 3.48
N LEU A 141 -22.83 -13.10 3.20
CA LEU A 141 -23.52 -11.84 3.46
C LEU A 141 -24.13 -11.25 2.18
N THR A 142 -25.20 -10.46 2.36
CA THR A 142 -25.66 -9.58 1.28
C THR A 142 -24.61 -8.51 0.99
N GLU A 143 -24.66 -7.93 -0.22
CA GLU A 143 -23.70 -6.90 -0.64
C GLU A 143 -23.70 -5.69 0.30
N GLU A 144 -24.88 -5.28 0.79
CA GLU A 144 -25.03 -4.14 1.71
C GLU A 144 -24.36 -4.41 3.08
N LEU A 145 -24.60 -5.59 3.66
CA LEU A 145 -24.01 -5.98 4.94
C LEU A 145 -22.49 -6.20 4.78
N ALA A 146 -22.08 -6.84 3.69
CA ALA A 146 -20.66 -7.03 3.39
C ALA A 146 -19.92 -5.70 3.28
N ALA A 147 -20.51 -4.69 2.66
CA ALA A 147 -19.91 -3.37 2.59
C ALA A 147 -19.66 -2.77 3.98
N LYS A 148 -20.68 -2.80 4.86
CA LYS A 148 -20.57 -2.27 6.23
C LYS A 148 -19.51 -2.99 7.06
N TYR A 149 -19.52 -4.32 7.06
CA TYR A 149 -18.56 -5.12 7.84
C TYR A 149 -17.15 -5.05 7.26
N HIS A 150 -17.01 -5.05 5.94
CA HIS A 150 -15.71 -4.89 5.32
C HIS A 150 -15.08 -3.52 5.62
N ASP A 151 -15.88 -2.45 5.65
CA ASP A 151 -15.40 -1.12 6.06
C ASP A 151 -14.90 -1.14 7.51
N MET A 152 -15.59 -1.84 8.42
CA MET A 152 -15.15 -2.01 9.80
C MET A 152 -13.83 -2.80 9.88
N VAL A 153 -13.69 -3.92 9.16
CA VAL A 153 -12.43 -4.70 9.10
C VAL A 153 -11.30 -3.82 8.60
N ARG A 154 -11.53 -3.08 7.53
CA ARG A 154 -10.55 -2.17 6.95
C ARG A 154 -10.10 -1.10 7.94
N ASP A 155 -11.04 -0.48 8.67
CA ASP A 155 -10.71 0.54 9.66
C ASP A 155 -9.92 -0.04 10.84
N LEU A 156 -10.27 -1.25 11.29
CA LEU A 156 -9.49 -1.99 12.29
C LEU A 156 -8.09 -2.34 11.77
N PHE A 157 -7.99 -2.77 10.51
CA PHE A 157 -6.71 -3.04 9.87
C PHE A 157 -5.83 -1.78 9.87
N PHE A 158 -6.31 -0.64 9.38
CA PHE A 158 -5.52 0.60 9.33
C PHE A 158 -5.14 1.13 10.72
N THR A 159 -5.94 0.81 11.74
CA THR A 159 -5.67 1.23 13.11
C THR A 159 -4.62 0.34 13.79
N ARG A 160 -4.67 -0.98 13.57
CA ARG A 160 -3.88 -1.96 14.32
C ARG A 160 -2.64 -2.47 13.57
N ALA A 161 -2.66 -2.48 12.22
CA ALA A 161 -1.56 -2.98 11.42
C ALA A 161 -0.41 -1.97 11.33
N ASP A 162 0.81 -2.49 11.33
CA ASP A 162 2.04 -1.75 11.02
C ASP A 162 3.04 -2.65 10.28
N PHE A 163 4.20 -2.08 9.94
CA PHE A 163 5.24 -2.82 9.24
C PHE A 163 5.75 -4.05 10.02
N LYS A 164 5.72 -4.04 11.35
CA LYS A 164 6.27 -5.12 12.18
C LYS A 164 5.28 -6.27 12.33
N ASN A 165 3.99 -5.94 12.55
CA ASN A 165 2.97 -6.93 12.87
C ASN A 165 2.18 -7.44 11.66
N LEU A 166 2.31 -6.85 10.47
CA LEU A 166 1.60 -7.28 9.27
C LEU A 166 2.16 -8.63 8.77
N ASN A 167 1.49 -9.70 9.18
CA ASN A 167 1.72 -11.09 8.80
C ASN A 167 0.37 -11.82 8.70
N TYR A 168 0.39 -13.09 8.29
CA TYR A 168 -0.83 -13.87 8.08
C TYR A 168 -1.60 -14.09 9.39
N GLU A 169 -0.92 -14.43 10.48
CA GLU A 169 -1.52 -14.69 11.78
C GLU A 169 -2.29 -13.47 12.30
N PHE A 170 -1.71 -12.28 12.17
CA PHE A 170 -2.38 -11.03 12.52
C PHE A 170 -3.64 -10.80 11.69
N LEU A 171 -3.56 -10.98 10.36
CA LEU A 171 -4.69 -10.79 9.46
C LEU A 171 -5.80 -11.80 9.73
N GLN A 172 -5.45 -13.06 9.95
CA GLN A 172 -6.41 -14.11 10.26
C GLN A 172 -7.11 -13.86 11.59
N ALA A 173 -6.37 -13.44 12.62
CA ALA A 173 -6.96 -13.08 13.91
C ALA A 173 -7.95 -11.92 13.78
N LEU A 174 -7.59 -10.87 13.01
CA LEU A 174 -8.46 -9.74 12.74
C LEU A 174 -9.73 -10.16 11.98
N PHE A 175 -9.59 -11.01 10.96
CA PHE A 175 -10.71 -11.53 10.19
C PHE A 175 -11.65 -12.40 11.05
N LYS A 176 -11.08 -13.22 11.92
CA LYS A 176 -11.83 -14.07 12.85
C LYS A 176 -12.69 -13.24 13.81
N GLU A 177 -12.14 -12.17 14.41
CA GLU A 177 -12.92 -11.27 15.28
C GLU A 177 -14.17 -10.74 14.56
N VAL A 178 -14.04 -10.35 13.30
CA VAL A 178 -15.16 -9.81 12.53
C VAL A 178 -16.15 -10.89 12.11
N LYS A 179 -15.65 -12.08 11.79
CA LYS A 179 -16.51 -13.24 11.46
C LYS A 179 -17.41 -13.61 12.66
N GLU A 180 -16.86 -13.65 13.86
CA GLU A 180 -17.61 -13.90 15.11
C GLU A 180 -18.70 -12.84 15.32
N ILE A 181 -18.39 -11.56 15.10
CA ILE A 181 -19.39 -10.48 15.18
C ILE A 181 -20.50 -10.66 14.14
N ALA A 182 -20.13 -10.99 12.89
CA ALA A 182 -21.10 -11.19 11.82
C ALA A 182 -22.04 -12.38 12.09
N GLU A 183 -21.54 -13.47 12.67
CA GLU A 183 -22.32 -14.64 13.05
C GLU A 183 -23.32 -14.30 14.17
N LEU A 184 -22.88 -13.63 15.24
CA LEU A 184 -23.76 -13.18 16.33
C LEU A 184 -24.90 -12.27 15.85
N MET A 185 -24.67 -11.48 14.83
CA MET A 185 -25.69 -10.58 14.27
C MET A 185 -26.69 -11.32 13.36
N LYS A 186 -26.30 -12.45 12.73
CA LYS A 186 -27.23 -13.29 11.96
C LYS A 186 -28.20 -14.05 12.85
N GLU A 187 -27.76 -14.47 14.04
CA GLU A 187 -28.63 -15.20 14.99
C GLU A 187 -29.73 -14.33 15.63
N LYS A 188 -29.59 -12.99 15.53
CA LYS A 188 -30.54 -12.03 16.13
C LYS A 188 -31.58 -11.50 15.14
N ASN A 189 -31.47 -11.85 13.86
CA ASN A 189 -32.43 -11.49 12.80
C ASN A 189 -33.15 -12.72 12.27
#